data_37680e3ae7b6b9b44c6e9a1d842aa13c
#
_entry.id   37680e3ae7b6b9b44c6e9a1d842aa13c
#
_cell.length_a   1.000
_cell.length_b   1.000
_cell.length_c   1.000
_cell.angle_alpha   90.00
_cell.angle_beta   90.00
_cell.angle_gamma   90.00
#
_symmetry.space_group_name_H-M   'P 1'
#
loop_
_entity.id
_entity.type
_entity.pdbx_description
1 polymer ?
#
loop_
_entity_poly.entity_id
_entity_poly.type
_entity_poly.pdbx_seq_one_letter_code
_entity_poly.pdbx_strand_id
1 'polypeptide(L)'
;MMFQTYGNRNHPAVLFFHAMGVTGESSEPVAQYLQNRYFCILPTSTVYCKGQKYVSKADEVRQVEAYLKSQGVEHIELVVASSIGADLAMAFLTSTELPIGYVFFDGGQFAQIGKGTRRMMTPFLYLAIKSLYWSKGGTLKKILWCDDDSIKPYFIVAGENLTYTNLRRHILDSLEDKPFPSLPEELQKHIYFEFGSIEDHFKYRQAVIEAYPCGNYPVFEGYDHMQYQIRDPKGFAGMLTHIAERDCMPELPFIRK
;
A
#
# COMPACT_ATOMS: atom_id res chain seq x y z
N MET A 1 10.41 3.01 12.09
CA MET A 1 10.25 2.29 10.80
C MET A 1 11.59 1.80 10.30
N MET A 2 11.62 0.86 9.39
CA MET A 2 12.79 0.48 8.60
C MET A 2 12.56 0.91 7.16
N PHE A 3 13.62 1.31 6.47
CA PHE A 3 13.53 1.78 5.09
C PHE A 3 14.51 0.98 4.23
N GLN A 4 14.04 0.49 3.11
CA GLN A 4 14.87 -0.05 2.05
C GLN A 4 14.75 0.80 0.81
N THR A 5 15.79 0.86 0.03
CA THR A 5 15.84 1.70 -1.16
C THR A 5 16.46 0.95 -2.33
N TYR A 6 15.98 1.27 -3.53
CA TYR A 6 16.48 0.76 -4.80
C TYR A 6 16.66 1.93 -5.77
N GLY A 7 17.70 1.85 -6.58
CA GLY A 7 17.98 2.89 -7.56
C GLY A 7 18.86 4.03 -7.03
N ASN A 8 19.06 5.02 -7.89
CA ASN A 8 19.92 6.17 -7.59
C ASN A 8 19.09 7.27 -6.92
N ARG A 9 19.55 7.77 -5.77
CA ARG A 9 18.84 8.83 -5.02
C ARG A 9 18.71 10.17 -5.76
N ASN A 10 19.43 10.35 -6.85
CA ASN A 10 19.30 11.53 -7.72
C ASN A 10 18.18 11.39 -8.77
N HIS A 11 17.55 10.22 -8.88
CA HIS A 11 16.37 10.01 -9.71
C HIS A 11 15.10 10.47 -8.99
N PRO A 12 13.99 10.72 -9.70
CA PRO A 12 12.70 11.02 -9.11
C PRO A 12 12.28 9.93 -8.11
N ALA A 13 11.74 10.34 -6.96
CA ALA A 13 11.39 9.41 -5.89
C ALA A 13 10.06 8.68 -6.15
N VAL A 14 10.04 7.37 -5.85
CA VAL A 14 8.81 6.56 -5.77
C VAL A 14 8.70 6.01 -4.35
N LEU A 15 7.58 6.31 -3.68
CA LEU A 15 7.33 5.91 -2.30
C LEU A 15 6.27 4.80 -2.26
N PHE A 16 6.58 3.69 -1.60
CA PHE A 16 5.68 2.55 -1.48
C PHE A 16 5.12 2.42 -0.06
N PHE A 17 3.82 2.17 0.07
CA PHE A 17 3.19 1.80 1.34
C PHE A 17 2.61 0.38 1.22
N HIS A 18 3.15 -0.54 2.00
CA HIS A 18 2.86 -1.97 1.89
C HIS A 18 1.53 -2.40 2.52
N ALA A 19 1.04 -3.57 2.11
CA ALA A 19 -0.17 -4.20 2.65
C ALA A 19 0.00 -4.74 4.08
N MET A 20 -1.11 -5.15 4.70
CA MET A 20 -1.11 -5.81 6.00
C MET A 20 -0.42 -7.18 5.94
N GLY A 21 0.36 -7.47 6.97
CA GLY A 21 0.98 -8.79 7.16
C GLY A 21 2.25 -9.02 6.35
N VAL A 22 2.71 -8.03 5.58
CA VAL A 22 3.99 -8.05 4.87
C VAL A 22 4.89 -6.91 5.31
N THR A 23 6.15 -6.94 4.89
CA THR A 23 7.12 -5.84 5.07
C THR A 23 7.16 -4.95 3.81
N GLY A 24 7.80 -3.79 3.89
CA GLY A 24 8.01 -2.91 2.73
C GLY A 24 8.71 -3.61 1.57
N GLU A 25 9.58 -4.57 1.87
CA GLU A 25 10.28 -5.42 0.90
C GLU A 25 9.34 -6.20 -0.03
N SER A 26 8.06 -6.36 0.32
CA SER A 26 7.08 -6.98 -0.57
C SER A 26 6.90 -6.22 -1.90
N SER A 27 7.30 -4.95 -1.96
CA SER A 27 7.34 -4.14 -3.19
C SER A 27 8.67 -4.23 -3.95
N GLU A 28 9.67 -4.96 -3.41
CA GLU A 28 10.97 -5.14 -4.07
C GLU A 28 10.87 -5.67 -5.50
N PRO A 29 10.05 -6.71 -5.80
CA PRO A 29 9.93 -7.22 -7.17
C PRO A 29 9.54 -6.14 -8.19
N VAL A 30 8.69 -5.19 -7.79
CA VAL A 30 8.31 -4.04 -8.62
C VAL A 30 9.43 -3.01 -8.67
N ALA A 31 10.01 -2.67 -7.51
CA ALA A 31 11.09 -1.67 -7.40
C ALA A 31 12.33 -2.04 -8.24
N GLN A 32 12.65 -3.33 -8.38
CA GLN A 32 13.75 -3.81 -9.22
C GLN A 32 13.59 -3.42 -10.71
N TYR A 33 12.36 -3.31 -11.22
CA TYR A 33 12.11 -2.86 -12.59
C TYR A 33 12.07 -1.33 -12.72
N LEU A 34 11.83 -0.61 -11.63
CA LEU A 34 11.79 0.85 -11.58
C LEU A 34 13.17 1.49 -11.29
N GLN A 35 14.08 0.80 -10.61
CA GLN A 35 15.33 1.34 -10.03
C GLN A 35 16.28 2.02 -11.03
N ASN A 36 16.20 1.69 -12.31
CA ASN A 36 17.04 2.34 -13.34
C ASN A 36 16.60 3.77 -13.66
N ARG A 37 15.37 4.14 -13.31
CA ARG A 37 14.75 5.46 -13.61
C ARG A 37 14.33 6.21 -12.36
N TYR A 38 14.05 5.48 -11.28
CA TYR A 38 13.47 6.03 -10.06
C TYR A 38 14.29 5.64 -8.83
N PHE A 39 14.22 6.48 -7.81
CA PHE A 39 14.65 6.17 -6.46
C PHE A 39 13.48 5.61 -5.68
N CYS A 40 13.40 4.29 -5.57
CA CYS A 40 12.31 3.59 -4.88
C CYS A 40 12.60 3.53 -3.38
N ILE A 41 11.63 3.96 -2.57
CA ILE A 41 11.71 3.99 -1.10
C ILE A 41 10.61 3.10 -0.54
N LEU A 42 10.99 2.06 0.19
CA LEU A 42 10.12 1.01 0.71
C LEU A 42 10.13 1.01 2.24
N PRO A 43 9.32 1.84 2.91
CA PRO A 43 9.17 1.81 4.36
C PRO A 43 8.49 0.53 4.82
N THR A 44 9.00 -0.07 5.90
CA THR A 44 8.30 -1.10 6.67
C THR A 44 7.72 -0.47 7.93
N SER A 45 6.41 -0.57 8.11
CA SER A 45 5.70 -0.08 9.29
C SER A 45 6.31 -0.63 10.58
N THR A 46 6.37 0.20 11.63
CA THR A 46 6.85 -0.21 12.96
C THR A 46 6.07 -1.39 13.54
N VAL A 47 4.87 -1.68 13.01
CA VAL A 47 4.09 -2.87 13.35
C VAL A 47 4.89 -4.15 13.12
N TYR A 48 5.71 -4.19 12.05
CA TYR A 48 6.47 -5.36 11.61
C TYR A 48 7.98 -5.24 11.84
N CYS A 49 8.43 -4.16 12.49
CA CYS A 49 9.84 -3.96 12.82
C CYS A 49 10.18 -4.58 14.17
N LYS A 50 11.20 -5.45 14.21
CA LYS A 50 11.65 -6.11 15.45
C LYS A 50 12.00 -5.10 16.54
N GLY A 51 11.40 -5.26 17.72
CA GLY A 51 11.68 -4.43 18.89
C GLY A 51 11.10 -3.01 18.83
N GLN A 52 10.48 -2.60 17.73
CA GLN A 52 9.82 -1.31 17.61
C GLN A 52 8.38 -1.36 18.11
N LYS A 53 7.86 -0.19 18.48
CA LYS A 53 6.51 -0.04 19.00
C LYS A 53 5.73 0.86 18.06
N TYR A 54 4.63 0.35 17.53
CA TYR A 54 3.68 1.19 16.82
C TYR A 54 3.05 2.20 17.78
N VAL A 55 3.16 3.48 17.46
CA VAL A 55 2.62 4.60 18.26
C VAL A 55 1.30 5.05 17.65
N SER A 56 1.32 5.58 16.44
CA SER A 56 0.17 6.02 15.67
C SER A 56 0.52 6.18 14.19
N LYS A 57 -0.51 6.26 13.34
CA LYS A 57 -0.40 6.57 11.92
C LYS A 57 0.32 7.91 11.69
N ALA A 58 -0.03 8.94 12.45
CA ALA A 58 0.65 10.23 12.40
C ALA A 58 2.14 10.16 12.77
N ASP A 59 2.52 9.23 13.65
CA ASP A 59 3.93 8.98 13.98
C ASP A 59 4.66 8.30 12.83
N GLU A 60 4.02 7.34 12.16
CA GLU A 60 4.58 6.70 10.96
C GLU A 60 4.80 7.71 9.83
N VAL A 61 3.82 8.61 9.60
CA VAL A 61 3.96 9.70 8.62
C VAL A 61 5.16 10.56 8.93
N ARG A 62 5.32 11.02 10.19
CA ARG A 62 6.51 11.82 10.59
C ARG A 62 7.82 11.08 10.34
N GLN A 63 7.87 9.77 10.57
CA GLN A 63 9.08 8.97 10.32
C GLN A 63 9.38 8.88 8.82
N VAL A 64 8.36 8.75 7.96
CA VAL A 64 8.50 8.80 6.49
C VAL A 64 9.03 10.16 6.05
N GLU A 65 8.41 11.26 6.48
CA GLU A 65 8.82 12.62 6.13
C GLU A 65 10.27 12.93 6.59
N ALA A 66 10.61 12.52 7.81
CA ALA A 66 11.99 12.68 8.33
C ALA A 66 12.99 11.89 7.48
N TYR A 67 12.64 10.68 7.04
CA TYR A 67 13.49 9.89 6.16
C TYR A 67 13.62 10.54 4.78
N LEU A 68 12.54 10.93 4.13
CA LEU A 68 12.55 11.63 2.83
C LEU A 68 13.45 12.87 2.87
N LYS A 69 13.29 13.69 3.91
CA LYS A 69 14.15 14.87 4.14
C LYS A 69 15.62 14.48 4.30
N SER A 70 15.92 13.40 5.02
CA SER A 70 17.31 12.92 5.22
C SER A 70 17.96 12.44 3.91
N GLN A 71 17.15 12.00 2.96
CA GLN A 71 17.58 11.58 1.62
C GLN A 71 17.66 12.75 0.62
N GLY A 72 17.24 13.96 1.02
CA GLY A 72 17.19 15.13 0.14
C GLY A 72 16.07 15.06 -0.91
N VAL A 73 15.00 14.32 -0.62
CA VAL A 73 13.82 14.23 -1.51
C VAL A 73 13.02 15.52 -1.40
N GLU A 74 12.89 16.23 -2.50
CA GLU A 74 12.13 17.50 -2.61
C GLU A 74 10.83 17.34 -3.39
N HIS A 75 10.66 16.22 -4.09
CA HIS A 75 9.46 15.87 -4.89
C HIS A 75 9.30 14.36 -4.90
N ILE A 76 8.06 13.89 -4.87
CA ILE A 76 7.72 12.48 -5.03
C ILE A 76 6.98 12.33 -6.36
N GLU A 77 7.60 11.63 -7.30
CA GLU A 77 6.99 11.38 -8.61
C GLU A 77 5.77 10.49 -8.52
N LEU A 78 5.85 9.44 -7.68
CA LEU A 78 4.77 8.47 -7.55
C LEU A 78 4.69 7.93 -6.12
N VAL A 79 3.50 7.91 -5.56
CA VAL A 79 3.15 7.17 -4.35
C VAL A 79 2.39 5.91 -4.77
N VAL A 80 2.87 4.74 -4.36
CA VAL A 80 2.19 3.45 -4.57
C VAL A 80 1.76 2.90 -3.22
N ALA A 81 0.48 2.61 -3.06
CA ALA A 81 -0.02 2.14 -1.77
C ALA A 81 -0.95 0.93 -1.95
N SER A 82 -0.60 -0.16 -1.31
CA SER A 82 -1.29 -1.44 -1.46
C SER A 82 -2.16 -1.73 -0.24
N SER A 83 -3.43 -2.09 -0.47
CA SER A 83 -4.35 -2.52 0.58
C SER A 83 -4.46 -1.51 1.74
N ILE A 84 -4.19 -1.94 2.99
CA ILE A 84 -4.19 -1.04 4.18
C ILE A 84 -3.10 0.04 4.11
N GLY A 85 -2.08 -0.13 3.28
CA GLY A 85 -1.11 0.92 2.99
C GLY A 85 -1.76 2.20 2.46
N ALA A 86 -2.93 2.10 1.82
CA ALA A 86 -3.72 3.24 1.39
C ALA A 86 -4.12 4.16 2.55
N ASP A 87 -4.42 3.61 3.74
CA ASP A 87 -4.79 4.40 4.91
C ASP A 87 -3.61 5.26 5.43
N LEU A 88 -2.39 4.70 5.42
CA LEU A 88 -1.18 5.46 5.76
C LEU A 88 -0.81 6.47 4.66
N ALA A 89 -0.95 6.07 3.39
CA ALA A 89 -0.72 6.98 2.25
C ALA A 89 -1.68 8.16 2.28
N MET A 90 -2.97 7.96 2.56
CA MET A 90 -3.95 9.05 2.71
C MET A 90 -3.56 10.02 3.84
N ALA A 91 -3.10 9.50 4.97
CA ALA A 91 -2.60 10.34 6.06
C ALA A 91 -1.35 11.13 5.64
N PHE A 92 -0.45 10.53 4.88
CA PHE A 92 0.73 11.20 4.32
C PHE A 92 0.33 12.30 3.32
N LEU A 93 -0.55 11.99 2.34
CA LEU A 93 -1.02 12.94 1.33
C LEU A 93 -1.69 14.19 1.92
N THR A 94 -2.34 14.04 3.07
CA THR A 94 -3.04 15.15 3.75
C THR A 94 -2.17 15.98 4.68
N SER A 95 -0.95 15.53 4.98
CA SER A 95 -0.04 16.20 5.92
C SER A 95 1.25 16.70 5.28
N THR A 96 1.72 16.05 4.21
CA THR A 96 2.98 16.42 3.57
C THR A 96 2.90 17.73 2.80
N GLU A 97 3.98 18.50 2.84
CA GLU A 97 4.18 19.69 2.01
C GLU A 97 4.96 19.37 0.71
N LEU A 98 5.43 18.12 0.56
CA LEU A 98 6.16 17.71 -0.63
C LEU A 98 5.23 17.67 -1.84
N PRO A 99 5.62 18.22 -2.99
CA PRO A 99 4.90 18.03 -4.25
C PRO A 99 4.83 16.55 -4.60
N ILE A 100 3.66 16.10 -5.05
CA ILE A 100 3.39 14.71 -5.45
C ILE A 100 2.88 14.74 -6.89
N GLY A 101 3.55 13.98 -7.77
CA GLY A 101 3.15 13.84 -9.16
C GLY A 101 1.91 12.94 -9.28
N TYR A 102 2.03 11.67 -8.94
CA TYR A 102 0.96 10.69 -9.08
C TYR A 102 0.79 9.83 -7.83
N VAL A 103 -0.42 9.27 -7.68
CA VAL A 103 -0.73 8.29 -6.62
C VAL A 103 -1.43 7.10 -7.24
N PHE A 104 -0.98 5.90 -6.90
CA PHE A 104 -1.62 4.65 -7.30
C PHE A 104 -1.99 3.81 -6.08
N PHE A 105 -3.27 3.62 -5.86
CA PHE A 105 -3.80 2.72 -4.85
C PHE A 105 -4.12 1.37 -5.50
N ASP A 106 -3.40 0.33 -5.12
CA ASP A 106 -3.56 -1.03 -5.59
C ASP A 106 -4.38 -1.84 -4.60
N GLY A 107 -5.65 -2.07 -4.92
CA GLY A 107 -6.62 -2.67 -4.01
C GLY A 107 -6.75 -1.88 -2.70
N GLY A 108 -6.76 -0.56 -2.77
CA GLY A 108 -6.76 0.30 -1.58
C GLY A 108 -7.91 -0.04 -0.63
N GLN A 109 -7.60 -0.23 0.65
CA GLN A 109 -8.61 -0.56 1.65
C GLN A 109 -9.28 0.71 2.18
N PHE A 110 -10.40 1.08 1.57
CA PHE A 110 -11.19 2.26 1.92
C PHE A 110 -12.41 1.92 2.80
N ALA A 111 -12.36 0.80 3.53
CA ALA A 111 -13.42 0.40 4.44
C ALA A 111 -13.48 1.31 5.67
N GLN A 112 -14.67 1.78 5.99
CA GLN A 112 -14.97 2.49 7.24
C GLN A 112 -15.55 1.48 8.24
N ILE A 113 -14.77 1.15 9.27
CA ILE A 113 -15.10 0.05 10.19
C ILE A 113 -15.25 0.59 11.60
N GLY A 114 -16.41 0.35 12.20
CA GLY A 114 -16.69 0.76 13.57
C GLY A 114 -15.69 0.17 14.58
N LYS A 115 -15.35 0.93 15.63
CA LYS A 115 -14.34 0.57 16.65
C LYS A 115 -14.56 -0.79 17.29
N GLY A 116 -15.82 -1.18 17.52
CA GLY A 116 -16.17 -2.49 18.08
C GLY A 116 -15.74 -3.64 17.18
N THR A 117 -16.07 -3.54 15.90
CA THR A 117 -15.71 -4.52 14.87
C THR A 117 -14.18 -4.61 14.73
N ARG A 118 -13.48 -3.49 14.67
CA ARG A 118 -12.00 -3.45 14.61
C ARG A 118 -11.36 -4.15 15.82
N ARG A 119 -11.92 -3.96 17.03
CA ARG A 119 -11.46 -4.69 18.22
C ARG A 119 -11.67 -6.20 18.09
N MET A 120 -12.83 -6.60 17.58
CA MET A 120 -13.18 -8.01 17.42
C MET A 120 -12.34 -8.70 16.33
N MET A 121 -12.03 -8.00 15.24
CA MET A 121 -11.20 -8.54 14.15
C MET A 121 -9.74 -8.78 14.57
N THR A 122 -9.19 -7.97 15.46
CA THR A 122 -7.76 -7.97 15.79
C THR A 122 -7.19 -9.33 16.17
N PRO A 123 -7.79 -10.13 17.09
CA PRO A 123 -7.24 -11.44 17.44
C PRO A 123 -7.23 -12.41 16.27
N PHE A 124 -8.24 -12.37 15.40
CA PHE A 124 -8.30 -13.24 14.23
C PHE A 124 -7.21 -12.87 13.19
N LEU A 125 -7.03 -11.57 12.91
CA LEU A 125 -5.97 -11.09 12.05
C LEU A 125 -4.58 -11.43 12.62
N TYR A 126 -4.40 -11.29 13.94
CA TYR A 126 -3.14 -11.66 14.59
C TYR A 126 -2.84 -13.15 14.39
N LEU A 127 -3.81 -14.02 14.64
CA LEU A 127 -3.65 -15.46 14.47
C LEU A 127 -3.43 -15.84 13.01
N ALA A 128 -4.12 -15.18 12.08
CA ALA A 128 -3.95 -15.39 10.64
C ALA A 128 -2.50 -15.08 10.20
N ILE A 129 -1.97 -13.89 10.54
CA ILE A 129 -0.60 -13.50 10.20
C ILE A 129 0.42 -14.41 10.91
N LYS A 130 0.21 -14.73 12.20
CA LYS A 130 1.09 -15.66 12.94
C LYS A 130 1.08 -17.06 12.35
N SER A 131 -0.05 -17.54 11.85
CA SER A 131 -0.13 -18.88 11.24
C SER A 131 0.72 -18.97 9.97
N LEU A 132 0.88 -17.87 9.21
CA LEU A 132 1.79 -17.80 8.07
C LEU A 132 3.25 -17.97 8.51
N TYR A 133 3.64 -17.31 9.59
CA TYR A 133 4.97 -17.49 10.17
C TYR A 133 5.19 -18.93 10.68
N TRP A 134 4.28 -19.45 11.51
CA TRP A 134 4.42 -20.80 12.10
C TRP A 134 4.39 -21.91 11.06
N SER A 135 3.60 -21.77 10.00
CA SER A 135 3.50 -22.75 8.91
C SER A 135 4.51 -22.54 7.81
N LYS A 136 5.45 -21.57 7.94
CA LYS A 136 6.40 -21.17 6.88
C LYS A 136 5.69 -20.87 5.55
N GLY A 137 4.56 -20.15 5.63
CA GLY A 137 3.73 -19.79 4.48
C GLY A 137 2.76 -20.89 4.01
N GLY A 138 2.74 -22.06 4.65
CA GLY A 138 1.87 -23.18 4.24
C GLY A 138 0.36 -22.91 4.35
N THR A 139 -0.05 -21.90 5.13
CA THR A 139 -1.46 -21.49 5.26
C THR A 139 -1.85 -20.36 4.29
N LEU A 140 -0.94 -19.88 3.44
CA LEU A 140 -1.19 -18.71 2.58
C LEU A 140 -2.45 -18.86 1.73
N LYS A 141 -2.58 -19.96 0.99
CA LYS A 141 -3.76 -20.25 0.15
C LYS A 141 -5.08 -20.38 0.92
N LYS A 142 -5.02 -20.65 2.22
CA LYS A 142 -6.21 -20.79 3.08
C LYS A 142 -6.66 -19.48 3.70
N ILE A 143 -5.74 -18.52 3.83
CA ILE A 143 -5.98 -17.24 4.51
C ILE A 143 -6.19 -16.13 3.50
N LEU A 144 -5.46 -16.20 2.39
CA LEU A 144 -5.52 -15.24 1.29
C LEU A 144 -5.80 -15.99 -0.01
N TRP A 145 -6.44 -15.32 -0.97
CA TRP A 145 -6.62 -15.80 -2.34
C TRP A 145 -5.27 -16.13 -3.04
N CYS A 146 -4.17 -15.58 -2.52
CA CYS A 146 -2.86 -15.63 -3.17
C CYS A 146 -2.30 -17.05 -3.24
N ASP A 147 -2.10 -17.53 -4.46
CA ASP A 147 -1.47 -18.81 -4.80
C ASP A 147 -0.01 -18.67 -5.24
N ASP A 148 0.52 -17.45 -5.25
CA ASP A 148 1.89 -17.15 -5.60
C ASP A 148 2.80 -17.22 -4.37
N ASP A 149 3.76 -18.14 -4.44
CA ASP A 149 4.69 -18.40 -3.35
C ASP A 149 5.76 -17.30 -3.19
N SER A 150 5.93 -16.42 -4.16
CA SER A 150 6.91 -15.32 -4.14
C SER A 150 6.71 -14.34 -2.98
N ILE A 151 5.46 -14.15 -2.53
CA ILE A 151 5.12 -13.24 -1.42
C ILE A 151 5.35 -13.85 -0.02
N LYS A 152 5.50 -15.19 0.07
CA LYS A 152 5.65 -15.91 1.36
C LYS A 152 6.75 -15.37 2.27
N PRO A 153 7.97 -15.08 1.79
CA PRO A 153 9.05 -14.59 2.64
C PRO A 153 8.66 -13.34 3.43
N TYR A 154 7.95 -12.41 2.81
CA TYR A 154 7.56 -11.14 3.41
C TYR A 154 6.50 -11.32 4.53
N PHE A 155 5.57 -12.28 4.34
CA PHE A 155 4.63 -12.67 5.40
C PHE A 155 5.32 -13.37 6.57
N ILE A 156 6.32 -14.21 6.30
CA ILE A 156 7.07 -14.92 7.35
C ILE A 156 7.81 -13.91 8.23
N VAL A 157 8.54 -12.96 7.61
CA VAL A 157 9.28 -11.93 8.33
C VAL A 157 8.35 -11.00 9.13
N ALA A 158 7.26 -10.56 8.52
CA ALA A 158 6.25 -9.74 9.20
C ALA A 158 5.63 -10.49 10.38
N GLY A 159 5.24 -11.75 10.17
CA GLY A 159 4.68 -12.61 11.21
C GLY A 159 5.65 -12.89 12.35
N GLU A 160 6.96 -13.05 12.08
CA GLU A 160 7.99 -13.22 13.11
C GLU A 160 8.02 -12.02 14.06
N ASN A 161 8.07 -10.83 13.52
CA ASN A 161 8.24 -9.58 14.27
C ASN A 161 6.94 -9.04 14.90
N LEU A 162 5.78 -9.49 14.39
CA LEU A 162 4.47 -9.01 14.84
C LEU A 162 4.22 -9.29 16.31
N THR A 163 3.80 -8.26 17.06
CA THR A 163 3.23 -8.39 18.39
C THR A 163 1.73 -8.07 18.39
N TYR A 164 0.96 -8.72 19.26
CA TYR A 164 -0.47 -8.45 19.40
C TYR A 164 -0.74 -6.97 19.74
N THR A 165 0.10 -6.38 20.59
CA THR A 165 -0.04 -4.98 21.00
C THR A 165 0.13 -4.01 19.82
N ASN A 166 1.14 -4.24 18.97
CA ASN A 166 1.37 -3.39 17.81
C ASN A 166 0.22 -3.53 16.79
N LEU A 167 -0.17 -4.76 16.45
CA LEU A 167 -1.30 -4.98 15.54
C LEU A 167 -2.59 -4.35 16.07
N ARG A 168 -2.89 -4.53 17.34
CA ARG A 168 -4.10 -3.96 17.95
C ARG A 168 -4.11 -2.43 17.88
N ARG A 169 -2.98 -1.78 18.12
CA ARG A 169 -2.87 -0.33 18.00
C ARG A 169 -3.07 0.10 16.56
N HIS A 170 -2.39 -0.55 15.64
CA HIS A 170 -2.49 -0.28 14.21
C HIS A 170 -3.94 -0.42 13.72
N ILE A 171 -4.62 -1.54 13.99
CA ILE A 171 -6.01 -1.77 13.57
C ILE A 171 -6.98 -0.74 14.19
N LEU A 172 -6.73 -0.31 15.42
CA LEU A 172 -7.57 0.70 16.08
C LEU A 172 -7.31 2.14 15.60
N ASP A 173 -6.18 2.37 14.95
CA ASP A 173 -5.78 3.64 14.36
C ASP A 173 -6.01 3.70 12.84
N SER A 174 -6.33 2.56 12.23
CA SER A 174 -6.60 2.43 10.79
C SER A 174 -8.07 2.13 10.54
N LEU A 175 -8.52 2.35 9.30
CA LEU A 175 -9.87 2.01 8.83
C LEU A 175 -10.98 2.58 9.72
N GLU A 176 -10.76 3.77 10.25
CA GLU A 176 -11.71 4.41 11.15
C GLU A 176 -13.02 4.73 10.41
N ASP A 177 -14.14 4.58 11.14
CA ASP A 177 -15.46 5.01 10.70
C ASP A 177 -15.55 6.55 10.78
N LYS A 178 -14.91 7.19 9.83
CA LYS A 178 -14.82 8.65 9.66
C LYS A 178 -14.98 8.98 8.18
N PRO A 179 -15.44 10.19 7.85
CA PRO A 179 -15.43 10.67 6.48
C PRO A 179 -14.03 10.59 5.86
N PHE A 180 -13.98 10.31 4.57
CA PHE A 180 -12.72 10.36 3.83
C PHE A 180 -12.10 11.76 3.95
N PRO A 181 -10.78 11.89 4.09
CA PRO A 181 -10.11 13.18 4.17
C PRO A 181 -10.28 13.95 2.85
N SER A 182 -10.40 15.27 2.94
CA SER A 182 -10.46 16.11 1.73
C SER A 182 -9.10 16.11 1.03
N LEU A 183 -9.12 15.95 -0.30
CA LEU A 183 -7.96 16.12 -1.17
C LEU A 183 -8.26 17.20 -2.21
N PRO A 184 -7.29 18.08 -2.55
CA PRO A 184 -7.44 19.05 -3.62
C PRO A 184 -7.85 18.39 -4.94
N GLU A 185 -8.76 19.00 -5.69
CA GLU A 185 -9.23 18.47 -6.98
C GLU A 185 -8.07 18.25 -7.97
N GLU A 186 -7.08 19.12 -7.98
CA GLU A 186 -5.90 18.99 -8.83
C GLU A 186 -5.10 17.74 -8.49
N LEU A 187 -4.95 17.41 -7.20
CA LEU A 187 -4.30 16.17 -6.80
C LEU A 187 -5.17 14.94 -7.16
N GLN A 188 -6.51 15.03 -7.00
CA GLN A 188 -7.40 13.92 -7.35
C GLN A 188 -7.25 13.47 -8.79
N LYS A 189 -7.04 14.38 -9.75
CA LYS A 189 -6.85 14.08 -11.18
C LYS A 189 -5.66 13.14 -11.45
N HIS A 190 -4.67 13.17 -10.56
CA HIS A 190 -3.45 12.36 -10.63
C HIS A 190 -3.50 11.14 -9.70
N ILE A 191 -4.66 10.83 -9.10
CA ILE A 191 -4.85 9.64 -8.27
C ILE A 191 -5.58 8.56 -9.04
N TYR A 192 -5.04 7.35 -8.99
CA TYR A 192 -5.60 6.13 -9.54
C TYR A 192 -6.02 5.22 -8.40
N PHE A 193 -7.33 4.99 -8.27
CA PHE A 193 -7.93 4.06 -7.32
C PHE A 193 -8.27 2.77 -8.05
N GLU A 194 -7.34 1.83 -8.08
CA GLU A 194 -7.51 0.55 -8.76
C GLU A 194 -8.29 -0.42 -7.87
N PHE A 195 -9.12 -1.23 -8.53
CA PHE A 195 -9.88 -2.33 -7.93
C PHE A 195 -9.85 -3.56 -8.84
N GLY A 196 -9.54 -4.72 -8.28
CA GLY A 196 -9.77 -5.99 -8.94
C GLY A 196 -11.27 -6.30 -9.04
N SER A 197 -11.76 -6.78 -10.20
CA SER A 197 -13.20 -7.00 -10.39
C SER A 197 -13.78 -8.13 -9.53
N ILE A 198 -12.93 -9.01 -9.00
CA ILE A 198 -13.34 -10.14 -8.14
C ILE A 198 -12.91 -10.00 -6.68
N GLU A 199 -12.29 -8.87 -6.29
CA GLU A 199 -11.90 -8.64 -4.91
C GLU A 199 -13.07 -8.22 -4.00
N ASP A 200 -13.02 -8.59 -2.74
CA ASP A 200 -14.05 -8.23 -1.74
C ASP A 200 -14.17 -6.71 -1.51
N HIS A 201 -13.11 -5.95 -1.76
CA HIS A 201 -13.06 -4.50 -1.58
C HIS A 201 -13.73 -3.71 -2.71
N PHE A 202 -14.02 -4.34 -3.84
CA PHE A 202 -14.74 -3.72 -4.97
C PHE A 202 -16.05 -3.03 -4.56
N LYS A 203 -16.72 -3.54 -3.55
CA LYS A 203 -17.95 -2.94 -2.97
C LYS A 203 -17.77 -1.53 -2.42
N TYR A 204 -16.55 -1.12 -2.07
CA TYR A 204 -16.25 0.24 -1.56
C TYR A 204 -15.97 1.25 -2.68
N ARG A 205 -15.83 0.79 -3.93
CA ARG A 205 -15.48 1.63 -5.08
C ARG A 205 -16.42 2.83 -5.23
N GLN A 206 -17.73 2.62 -5.10
CA GLN A 206 -18.71 3.69 -5.26
C GLN A 206 -18.52 4.81 -4.21
N ALA A 207 -18.28 4.46 -2.96
CA ALA A 207 -18.05 5.43 -1.89
C ALA A 207 -16.75 6.25 -2.13
N VAL A 208 -15.72 5.64 -2.74
CA VAL A 208 -14.48 6.34 -3.10
C VAL A 208 -14.71 7.31 -4.27
N ILE A 209 -15.50 6.92 -5.28
CA ILE A 209 -15.89 7.79 -6.40
C ILE A 209 -16.65 9.03 -5.88
N GLU A 210 -17.58 8.83 -4.95
CA GLU A 210 -18.37 9.92 -4.37
C GLU A 210 -17.50 10.88 -3.54
N ALA A 211 -16.47 10.34 -2.85
CA ALA A 211 -15.54 11.15 -2.05
C ALA A 211 -14.53 11.93 -2.91
N TYR A 212 -14.10 11.36 -4.05
CA TYR A 212 -13.04 11.91 -4.90
C TYR A 212 -13.46 11.95 -6.37
N PRO A 213 -14.46 12.77 -6.75
CA PRO A 213 -15.09 12.70 -8.08
C PRO A 213 -14.15 13.02 -9.25
N CYS A 214 -13.00 13.64 -8.99
CA CYS A 214 -12.00 13.96 -10.02
C CYS A 214 -10.93 12.86 -10.17
N GLY A 215 -11.00 11.75 -9.40
CA GLY A 215 -10.02 10.66 -9.46
C GLY A 215 -10.19 9.72 -10.66
N ASN A 216 -9.24 8.81 -10.83
CA ASN A 216 -9.27 7.77 -11.86
C ASN A 216 -9.59 6.41 -11.21
N TYR A 217 -10.47 5.61 -11.80
CA TYR A 217 -11.02 4.40 -11.18
C TYR A 217 -10.87 3.15 -12.05
N PRO A 218 -9.65 2.77 -12.45
CA PRO A 218 -9.45 1.58 -13.28
C PRO A 218 -9.91 0.32 -12.55
N VAL A 219 -10.51 -0.60 -13.30
CA VAL A 219 -10.91 -1.93 -12.81
C VAL A 219 -10.08 -2.97 -13.55
N PHE A 220 -9.40 -3.83 -12.82
CA PHE A 220 -8.64 -4.94 -13.38
C PHE A 220 -9.54 -6.18 -13.48
N GLU A 221 -10.06 -6.43 -14.68
CA GLU A 221 -11.01 -7.50 -14.94
C GLU A 221 -10.40 -8.90 -14.73
N GLY A 222 -11.05 -9.70 -13.89
CA GLY A 222 -10.58 -11.05 -13.54
C GLY A 222 -9.44 -11.10 -12.53
N TYR A 223 -9.03 -9.95 -11.99
CA TYR A 223 -8.03 -9.88 -10.94
C TYR A 223 -8.66 -9.76 -9.56
N ASP A 224 -8.02 -10.39 -8.59
CA ASP A 224 -8.28 -10.26 -7.16
C ASP A 224 -7.34 -9.21 -6.55
N HIS A 225 -7.50 -8.94 -5.28
CA HIS A 225 -6.80 -7.96 -4.46
C HIS A 225 -5.28 -7.99 -4.62
N MET A 226 -4.68 -6.93 -5.12
CA MET A 226 -3.23 -6.78 -5.37
C MET A 226 -2.63 -7.86 -6.30
N GLN A 227 -3.44 -8.60 -7.03
CA GLN A 227 -3.00 -9.79 -7.73
C GLN A 227 -2.08 -9.48 -8.91
N TYR A 228 -2.29 -8.34 -9.60
CA TYR A 228 -1.48 -7.98 -10.77
C TYR A 228 -0.03 -7.68 -10.38
N GLN A 229 0.21 -6.87 -9.35
CA GLN A 229 1.57 -6.55 -8.93
C GLN A 229 2.36 -7.78 -8.47
N ILE A 230 1.67 -8.80 -7.91
CA ILE A 230 2.30 -10.04 -7.43
C ILE A 230 2.64 -10.97 -8.59
N ARG A 231 1.70 -11.15 -9.54
CA ARG A 231 1.85 -12.09 -10.66
C ARG A 231 2.76 -11.56 -11.78
N ASP A 232 2.70 -10.27 -12.05
CA ASP A 232 3.50 -9.62 -13.09
C ASP A 232 4.10 -8.29 -12.60
N PRO A 233 5.10 -8.34 -11.70
CA PRO A 233 5.73 -7.14 -11.17
C PRO A 233 6.39 -6.28 -12.27
N LYS A 234 6.83 -6.90 -13.39
CA LYS A 234 7.39 -6.18 -14.54
C LYS A 234 6.31 -5.40 -15.27
N GLY A 235 5.20 -6.03 -15.58
CA GLY A 235 4.06 -5.36 -16.23
C GLY A 235 3.49 -4.26 -15.36
N PHE A 236 3.36 -4.51 -14.05
CA PHE A 236 2.91 -3.51 -13.07
C PHE A 236 3.86 -2.30 -13.01
N ALA A 237 5.19 -2.51 -12.93
CA ALA A 237 6.18 -1.44 -13.00
C ALA A 237 6.11 -0.65 -14.31
N GLY A 238 5.90 -1.35 -15.44
CA GLY A 238 5.70 -0.71 -16.75
C GLY A 238 4.46 0.17 -16.80
N MET A 239 3.35 -0.28 -16.20
CA MET A 239 2.12 0.51 -16.06
C MET A 239 2.35 1.76 -15.22
N LEU A 240 3.00 1.64 -14.05
CA LEU A 240 3.33 2.77 -13.18
C LEU A 240 4.22 3.79 -13.89
N THR A 241 5.23 3.32 -14.64
CA THR A 241 6.09 4.18 -15.46
C THR A 241 5.29 4.90 -16.54
N HIS A 242 4.35 4.22 -17.21
CA HIS A 242 3.49 4.83 -18.22
C HIS A 242 2.62 5.95 -17.63
N ILE A 243 2.03 5.73 -16.45
CA ILE A 243 1.26 6.75 -15.75
C ILE A 243 2.13 7.99 -15.49
N ALA A 244 3.30 7.81 -14.90
CA ALA A 244 4.21 8.90 -14.55
C ALA A 244 4.72 9.68 -15.79
N GLU A 245 4.92 9.02 -16.94
CA GLU A 245 5.46 9.64 -18.14
C GLU A 245 4.40 10.17 -19.11
N ARG A 246 3.17 9.66 -19.06
CA ARG A 246 2.13 9.93 -20.06
C ARG A 246 0.86 10.54 -19.50
N ASP A 247 0.77 10.68 -18.18
CA ASP A 247 -0.41 11.20 -17.47
C ASP A 247 -1.71 10.44 -17.81
N CYS A 248 -1.59 9.16 -18.08
CA CYS A 248 -2.77 8.31 -18.36
C CYS A 248 -2.49 6.84 -18.07
N MET A 249 -3.57 6.08 -17.86
CA MET A 249 -3.52 4.63 -17.76
C MET A 249 -3.21 4.02 -19.14
N PRO A 250 -2.27 3.06 -19.26
CA PRO A 250 -2.02 2.35 -20.51
C PRO A 250 -3.24 1.53 -20.94
N GLU A 251 -3.31 1.24 -22.23
CA GLU A 251 -4.31 0.32 -22.77
C GLU A 251 -3.84 -1.12 -22.58
N LEU A 252 -4.37 -1.78 -21.55
CA LEU A 252 -4.15 -3.20 -21.29
C LEU A 252 -5.49 -3.94 -21.40
N PRO A 253 -5.52 -5.17 -21.94
CA PRO A 253 -6.78 -5.86 -22.29
C PRO A 253 -7.66 -6.17 -21.10
N PHE A 254 -7.12 -6.17 -19.89
CA PHE A 254 -7.84 -6.43 -18.64
C PHE A 254 -8.19 -5.15 -17.87
N ILE A 255 -7.88 -3.95 -18.36
CA ILE A 255 -8.22 -2.70 -17.69
C ILE A 255 -9.52 -2.13 -18.29
N ARG A 256 -10.53 -2.01 -17.43
CA ARG A 256 -11.73 -1.22 -17.69
C ARG A 256 -11.59 0.14 -16.98
N LYS A 257 -11.82 1.21 -17.74
CA LYS A 257 -11.80 2.59 -17.24
C LYS A 257 -13.12 2.98 -16.58
#